data_667706057776e2dfd9c54af1e2d505c5
#
_entry.id   667706057776e2dfd9c54af1e2d505c5
#
_cell.length_a   1.000
_cell.length_b   1.000
_cell.length_c   1.000
_cell.angle_alpha   90.00
_cell.angle_beta   90.00
_cell.angle_gamma   90.00
#
_symmetry.space_group_name_H-M   'P 1'
#
loop_
_entity.id
_entity.type
_entity.pdbx_description
1 polymer ?
#
loop_
_entity_poly.entity_id
_entity_poly.type
_entity_poly.pdbx_seq_one_letter_code
_entity_poly.pdbx_strand_id
1 'polypeptide(L)'
;DAQESRGLGDVYKRQALMLREAGKEVVLSTMTLLESPSELRELRRYCDNGEFMIEANDVGAISMLQEQQLPFTVGAAVSVYNHVALRQLLQLGMKRWVMPVELSRDWLSNILHQPLIADVRDCFEVEVFALGHLPLAWSGRCFTARSENRSKDQCELCCLKYPKGRLANSQDGKSMFLLNGIQTQSGDRYNLLNDLPSMHGLVDLVRISPEPDHTFYWLEQFQQEKRTALPPGDCNGYWHQLAGLNQIEVE
;
A
#
# COMPACT_ATOMS: atom_id res chain seq x y z
N ASP A 1 -20.84 -0.81 19.01
CA ASP A 1 -20.15 -0.25 17.89
C ASP A 1 -18.88 0.55 18.25
N ALA A 2 -18.92 1.70 18.96
CA ALA A 2 -17.70 2.42 19.37
C ALA A 2 -16.87 1.65 20.41
N GLN A 3 -17.43 0.71 21.11
CA GLN A 3 -16.80 -0.11 22.14
C GLN A 3 -16.08 -1.31 21.54
N GLU A 4 -16.57 -1.85 20.43
CA GLU A 4 -15.90 -2.91 19.65
C GLU A 4 -14.67 -2.37 18.90
N SER A 5 -14.75 -1.15 18.36
CA SER A 5 -13.60 -0.50 17.72
C SER A 5 -12.47 -0.19 18.71
N ARG A 6 -12.79 0.10 19.98
CA ARG A 6 -11.77 0.27 21.04
C ARG A 6 -11.05 -1.04 21.36
N GLY A 7 -11.77 -2.14 21.42
CA GLY A 7 -11.18 -3.46 21.66
C GLY A 7 -10.25 -3.91 20.54
N LEU A 8 -10.62 -3.67 19.28
CA LEU A 8 -9.77 -3.96 18.12
C LEU A 8 -8.50 -3.09 18.11
N GLY A 9 -8.58 -1.80 18.44
CA GLY A 9 -7.43 -0.92 18.55
C GLY A 9 -6.39 -1.42 19.56
N ASP A 10 -6.83 -1.89 20.71
CA ASP A 10 -5.94 -2.44 21.75
C ASP A 10 -5.32 -3.78 21.32
N VAL A 11 -6.03 -4.62 20.56
CA VAL A 11 -5.50 -5.87 20.00
C VAL A 11 -4.40 -5.56 18.99
N TYR A 12 -4.62 -4.66 18.05
CA TYR A 12 -3.62 -4.28 17.05
C TYR A 12 -2.39 -3.63 17.68
N LYS A 13 -2.56 -2.77 18.68
CA LYS A 13 -1.44 -2.19 19.41
C LYS A 13 -0.61 -3.27 20.11
N ARG A 14 -1.25 -4.26 20.72
CA ARG A 14 -0.56 -5.39 21.36
C ARG A 14 0.21 -6.23 20.34
N GLN A 15 -0.39 -6.51 19.18
CA GLN A 15 0.29 -7.22 18.10
C GLN A 15 1.50 -6.43 17.57
N ALA A 16 1.37 -5.13 17.39
CA ALA A 16 2.47 -4.25 16.98
C ALA A 16 3.64 -4.29 17.98
N LEU A 17 3.34 -4.24 19.28
CA LEU A 17 4.34 -4.37 20.35
C LEU A 17 5.06 -5.72 20.29
N MET A 18 4.33 -6.82 20.14
CA MET A 18 4.91 -8.17 20.02
C MET A 18 5.83 -8.29 18.80
N LEU A 19 5.45 -7.72 17.65
CA LEU A 19 6.30 -7.72 16.45
C LEU A 19 7.58 -6.91 16.67
N ARG A 20 7.48 -5.75 17.31
CA ARG A 20 8.66 -4.93 17.67
C ARG A 20 9.59 -5.66 18.64
N GLU A 21 9.04 -6.33 19.66
CA GLU A 21 9.82 -7.15 20.60
C GLU A 21 10.53 -8.32 19.90
N ALA A 22 9.92 -8.84 18.82
CA ALA A 22 10.54 -9.83 17.93
C ALA A 22 11.56 -9.22 16.94
N GLY A 23 11.94 -7.95 17.10
CA GLY A 23 12.95 -7.26 16.30
C GLY A 23 12.46 -6.82 14.91
N LYS A 24 11.12 -6.71 14.71
CA LYS A 24 10.54 -6.21 13.46
C LYS A 24 10.31 -4.71 13.54
N GLU A 25 10.59 -4.01 12.44
CA GLU A 25 10.07 -2.66 12.25
C GLU A 25 8.55 -2.73 12.06
N VAL A 26 7.84 -1.85 12.73
CA VAL A 26 6.38 -1.76 12.63
C VAL A 26 5.99 -0.36 12.23
N VAL A 27 5.25 -0.25 11.13
CA VAL A 27 4.67 1.00 10.63
C VAL A 27 3.15 0.88 10.65
N LEU A 28 2.46 1.81 11.30
CA LEU A 28 1.00 1.81 11.38
C LEU A 28 0.43 2.63 10.22
N SER A 29 -0.38 2.00 9.38
CA SER A 29 -0.98 2.63 8.21
C SER A 29 -2.31 3.31 8.57
N THR A 30 -2.47 4.57 8.16
CA THR A 30 -3.71 5.31 8.35
C THR A 30 -4.74 4.98 7.27
N MET A 31 -6.00 5.34 7.51
CA MET A 31 -7.04 5.25 6.49
C MET A 31 -6.76 6.23 5.35
N THR A 32 -7.15 5.85 4.14
CA THR A 32 -7.02 6.66 2.92
C THR A 32 -8.18 7.66 2.77
N LEU A 33 -9.38 7.29 3.19
CA LEU A 33 -10.56 8.13 3.14
C LEU A 33 -11.10 8.35 4.55
N LEU A 34 -11.21 9.61 4.94
CA LEU A 34 -11.72 10.06 6.21
C LEU A 34 -13.01 10.85 5.96
N GLU A 35 -14.15 10.28 6.32
CA GLU A 35 -15.47 10.84 5.97
C GLU A 35 -16.21 11.38 7.18
N SER A 36 -15.71 11.13 8.40
CA SER A 36 -16.44 11.49 9.62
C SER A 36 -15.54 12.12 10.70
N PRO A 37 -16.13 12.95 11.59
CA PRO A 37 -15.39 13.49 12.75
C PRO A 37 -14.84 12.40 13.70
N SER A 38 -15.47 11.23 13.73
CA SER A 38 -14.98 10.09 14.54
C SER A 38 -13.70 9.50 13.95
N GLU A 39 -13.61 9.36 12.63
CA GLU A 39 -12.42 8.89 11.94
C GLU A 39 -11.25 9.87 12.08
N LEU A 40 -11.52 11.19 12.04
CA LEU A 40 -10.50 12.22 12.31
C LEU A 40 -9.98 12.15 13.75
N ARG A 41 -10.83 11.87 14.74
CA ARG A 41 -10.37 11.66 16.12
C ARG A 41 -9.53 10.40 16.26
N GLU A 42 -9.89 9.34 15.54
CA GLU A 42 -9.12 8.10 15.52
C GLU A 42 -7.76 8.34 14.83
N LEU A 43 -7.73 9.04 13.69
CA LEU A 43 -6.49 9.43 13.02
C LEU A 43 -5.55 10.16 13.98
N ARG A 44 -6.05 11.15 14.74
CA ARG A 44 -5.24 11.87 15.74
C ARG A 44 -4.67 10.91 16.77
N ARG A 45 -5.46 9.97 17.25
CA ARG A 45 -5.01 8.93 18.19
C ARG A 45 -3.90 8.04 17.63
N TYR A 46 -3.96 7.73 16.33
CA TYR A 46 -2.88 7.00 15.64
C TYR A 46 -1.62 7.86 15.53
N CYS A 47 -1.73 9.12 15.16
CA CYS A 47 -0.58 10.03 15.08
C CYS A 47 0.06 10.25 16.46
N ASP A 48 -0.73 10.31 17.52
CA ASP A 48 -0.28 10.52 18.92
C ASP A 48 0.23 9.22 19.59
N ASN A 49 0.46 8.13 18.84
CA ASN A 49 0.80 6.83 19.45
C ASN A 49 2.14 6.80 20.21
N GLY A 50 3.09 7.65 19.81
CA GLY A 50 4.39 7.86 20.48
C GLY A 50 5.41 6.70 20.37
N GLU A 51 5.06 5.60 19.70
CA GLU A 51 5.87 4.39 19.69
C GLU A 51 6.24 3.88 18.29
N PHE A 52 5.37 4.07 17.31
CA PHE A 52 5.48 3.52 15.96
C PHE A 52 5.48 4.60 14.91
N MET A 53 6.24 4.40 13.85
CA MET A 53 6.14 5.22 12.66
C MET A 53 4.76 5.09 12.03
N ILE A 54 4.25 6.16 11.47
CA ILE A 54 2.95 6.21 10.79
C ILE A 54 3.16 6.27 9.28
N GLU A 55 2.46 5.42 8.56
CA GLU A 55 2.25 5.58 7.12
C GLU A 55 1.01 6.45 6.91
N ALA A 56 1.25 7.67 6.47
CA ALA A 56 0.22 8.64 6.16
C ALA A 56 -0.35 8.37 4.76
N ASN A 57 -1.63 8.04 4.68
CA ASN A 57 -2.38 7.84 3.44
C ASN A 57 -3.33 9.00 3.11
N ASP A 58 -3.33 10.03 3.95
CA ASP A 58 -4.10 11.26 3.80
C ASP A 58 -3.27 12.48 4.22
N VAL A 59 -3.48 13.61 3.57
CA VAL A 59 -2.74 14.86 3.85
C VAL A 59 -3.00 15.37 5.27
N GLY A 60 -4.17 15.08 5.85
CA GLY A 60 -4.47 15.42 7.24
C GLY A 60 -3.55 14.69 8.22
N ALA A 61 -3.21 13.42 7.96
CA ALA A 61 -2.23 12.69 8.74
C ALA A 61 -0.84 13.34 8.67
N ILE A 62 -0.40 13.74 7.46
CA ILE A 62 0.87 14.44 7.25
C ILE A 62 0.91 15.73 8.08
N SER A 63 -0.17 16.54 8.05
CA SER A 63 -0.25 17.77 8.83
C SER A 63 -0.12 17.51 10.33
N MET A 64 -0.84 16.53 10.88
CA MET A 64 -0.79 16.19 12.29
C MET A 64 0.60 15.73 12.75
N LEU A 65 1.28 14.93 11.91
CA LEU A 65 2.64 14.43 12.19
C LEU A 65 3.68 15.56 12.10
N GLN A 66 3.55 16.43 11.10
CA GLN A 66 4.43 17.60 10.93
C GLN A 66 4.30 18.59 12.09
N GLU A 67 3.08 18.86 12.58
CA GLU A 67 2.84 19.71 13.75
C GLU A 67 3.59 19.22 15.00
N GLN A 68 3.75 17.90 15.13
CA GLN A 68 4.47 17.24 16.21
C GLN A 68 5.96 17.00 15.91
N GLN A 69 6.43 17.37 14.73
CA GLN A 69 7.78 17.09 14.24
C GLN A 69 8.15 15.59 14.24
N LEU A 70 7.17 14.71 14.04
CA LEU A 70 7.37 13.27 13.98
C LEU A 70 7.73 12.83 12.56
N PRO A 71 8.69 11.90 12.41
CA PRO A 71 8.99 11.29 11.13
C PRO A 71 7.83 10.41 10.67
N PHE A 72 7.64 10.29 9.34
CA PHE A 72 6.54 9.50 8.78
C PHE A 72 6.90 8.86 7.45
N THR A 73 6.14 7.84 7.10
CA THR A 73 6.09 7.24 5.76
C THR A 73 4.94 7.89 4.98
N VAL A 74 5.14 8.19 3.72
CA VAL A 74 4.07 8.61 2.80
C VAL A 74 3.58 7.41 2.02
N GLY A 75 2.30 7.06 2.21
CA GLY A 75 1.66 5.95 1.52
C GLY A 75 1.33 6.27 0.06
N ALA A 76 1.19 5.24 -0.76
CA ALA A 76 0.90 5.37 -2.19
C ALA A 76 -0.38 6.18 -2.50
N ALA A 77 -1.36 6.16 -1.59
CA ALA A 77 -2.62 6.88 -1.73
C ALA A 77 -2.49 8.41 -1.73
N VAL A 78 -1.38 8.96 -1.22
CA VAL A 78 -1.09 10.41 -1.31
C VAL A 78 -0.73 10.84 -2.73
N SER A 79 -0.52 9.89 -3.65
CA SER A 79 -0.35 10.15 -5.09
C SER A 79 0.83 11.07 -5.44
N VAL A 80 2.01 10.73 -4.97
CA VAL A 80 3.25 11.49 -5.25
C VAL A 80 3.89 11.01 -6.54
N TYR A 81 3.72 11.76 -7.64
CA TYR A 81 4.16 11.37 -8.98
C TYR A 81 5.36 12.17 -9.51
N ASN A 82 5.88 13.11 -8.75
CA ASN A 82 6.97 13.97 -9.25
C ASN A 82 7.93 14.40 -8.15
N HIS A 83 9.11 14.79 -8.56
CA HIS A 83 10.21 15.18 -7.67
C HIS A 83 9.93 16.45 -6.85
N VAL A 84 9.08 17.36 -7.34
CA VAL A 84 8.74 18.60 -6.61
C VAL A 84 7.87 18.28 -5.40
N ALA A 85 6.82 17.46 -5.60
CA ALA A 85 5.96 16.99 -4.50
C ALA A 85 6.76 16.14 -3.51
N LEU A 86 7.63 15.25 -4.01
CA LEU A 86 8.50 14.41 -3.17
C LEU A 86 9.42 15.27 -2.30
N ARG A 87 10.07 16.29 -2.89
CA ARG A 87 10.93 17.22 -2.15
C ARG A 87 10.18 17.98 -1.06
N GLN A 88 8.95 18.40 -1.34
CA GLN A 88 8.12 19.08 -0.35
C GLN A 88 7.83 18.19 0.86
N LEU A 89 7.50 16.93 0.63
CA LEU A 89 7.23 15.96 1.71
C LEU A 89 8.47 15.65 2.55
N LEU A 90 9.64 15.59 1.92
CA LEU A 90 10.92 15.47 2.64
C LEU A 90 11.15 16.65 3.59
N GLN A 91 10.82 17.87 3.18
CA GLN A 91 10.91 19.06 4.03
C GLN A 91 9.93 19.02 5.21
N LEU A 92 8.80 18.31 5.07
CA LEU A 92 7.82 18.11 6.13
C LEU A 92 8.20 16.98 7.12
N GLY A 93 9.29 16.25 6.87
CA GLY A 93 9.79 15.20 7.78
C GLY A 93 9.58 13.75 7.30
N MET A 94 9.18 13.55 6.04
CA MET A 94 9.07 12.22 5.45
C MET A 94 10.39 11.47 5.51
N LYS A 95 10.34 10.18 5.87
CA LYS A 95 11.49 9.26 5.91
C LYS A 95 11.38 8.10 4.94
N ARG A 96 10.17 7.76 4.51
CA ARG A 96 9.92 6.71 3.51
C ARG A 96 8.81 7.14 2.57
N TRP A 97 9.01 6.87 1.30
CA TRP A 97 8.02 7.09 0.25
C TRP A 97 7.60 5.77 -0.37
N VAL A 98 6.32 5.44 -0.25
CA VAL A 98 5.71 4.33 -0.97
C VAL A 98 5.32 4.82 -2.35
N MET A 99 6.01 4.31 -3.37
CA MET A 99 5.78 4.69 -4.76
C MET A 99 4.35 4.32 -5.20
N PRO A 100 3.62 5.20 -5.89
CA PRO A 100 2.35 4.85 -6.53
C PRO A 100 2.49 3.63 -7.45
N VAL A 101 1.51 2.73 -7.39
CA VAL A 101 1.60 1.40 -8.00
C VAL A 101 1.62 1.40 -9.53
N GLU A 102 1.22 2.49 -10.16
CA GLU A 102 1.20 2.66 -11.62
C GLU A 102 2.51 3.20 -12.19
N LEU A 103 3.45 3.62 -11.34
CA LEU A 103 4.74 4.13 -11.80
C LEU A 103 5.65 3.00 -12.25
N SER A 104 6.38 3.26 -13.33
CA SER A 104 7.39 2.33 -13.85
C SER A 104 8.75 2.53 -13.18
N ARG A 105 9.64 1.54 -13.39
CA ARG A 105 11.05 1.62 -13.01
C ARG A 105 11.72 2.88 -13.57
N ASP A 106 11.52 3.17 -14.84
CA ASP A 106 12.19 4.32 -15.49
C ASP A 106 11.65 5.65 -14.96
N TRP A 107 10.35 5.72 -14.64
CA TRP A 107 9.79 6.90 -14.00
C TRP A 107 10.37 7.11 -12.61
N LEU A 108 10.47 6.05 -11.81
CA LEU A 108 11.15 6.09 -10.51
C LEU A 108 12.58 6.58 -10.66
N SER A 109 13.36 5.97 -11.57
CA SER A 109 14.74 6.37 -11.85
C SER A 109 14.83 7.87 -12.22
N ASN A 110 13.94 8.33 -13.09
CA ASN A 110 13.90 9.75 -13.49
C ASN A 110 13.59 10.68 -12.30
N ILE A 111 12.69 10.32 -11.41
CA ILE A 111 12.40 11.12 -10.19
C ILE A 111 13.64 11.18 -9.29
N LEU A 112 14.27 10.04 -9.03
CA LEU A 112 15.42 9.95 -8.11
C LEU A 112 16.67 10.66 -8.61
N HIS A 113 16.88 10.72 -9.92
CA HIS A 113 18.00 11.41 -10.53
C HIS A 113 17.80 12.93 -10.74
N GLN A 114 16.61 13.46 -10.41
CA GLN A 114 16.43 14.92 -10.44
C GLN A 114 17.32 15.59 -9.40
N PRO A 115 18.01 16.72 -9.72
CA PRO A 115 18.94 17.38 -8.79
C PRO A 115 18.33 17.66 -7.40
N LEU A 116 17.05 18.04 -7.35
CA LEU A 116 16.35 18.30 -6.09
C LEU A 116 16.22 17.06 -5.18
N ILE A 117 16.34 15.85 -5.72
CA ILE A 117 16.22 14.59 -5.00
C ILE A 117 17.55 13.90 -4.84
N ALA A 118 18.40 13.92 -5.87
CA ALA A 118 19.69 13.25 -5.84
C ALA A 118 20.56 13.68 -4.65
N ASP A 119 20.57 14.97 -4.33
CA ASP A 119 21.33 15.55 -3.21
C ASP A 119 20.84 15.07 -1.82
N VAL A 120 19.66 14.48 -1.75
CA VAL A 120 19.02 14.03 -0.49
C VAL A 120 18.58 12.58 -0.54
N ARG A 121 19.01 11.81 -1.55
CA ARG A 121 18.58 10.41 -1.75
C ARG A 121 18.84 9.54 -0.51
N ASP A 122 19.93 9.77 0.18
CA ASP A 122 20.30 9.00 1.38
C ASP A 122 19.52 9.40 2.65
N CYS A 123 18.64 10.42 2.55
CA CYS A 123 17.84 10.89 3.69
C CYS A 123 16.47 10.20 3.82
N PHE A 124 16.08 9.38 2.86
CA PHE A 124 14.80 8.70 2.83
C PHE A 124 14.87 7.35 2.11
N GLU A 125 13.91 6.51 2.40
CA GLU A 125 13.75 5.19 1.78
C GLU A 125 12.66 5.22 0.71
N VAL A 126 12.84 4.40 -0.32
CA VAL A 126 11.87 4.14 -1.40
C VAL A 126 11.29 2.75 -1.21
N GLU A 127 9.98 2.66 -1.10
CA GLU A 127 9.26 1.40 -0.98
C GLU A 127 8.39 1.17 -2.22
N VAL A 128 8.45 -0.03 -2.80
CA VAL A 128 7.70 -0.42 -4.00
C VAL A 128 6.78 -1.59 -3.68
N PHE A 129 5.53 -1.51 -4.13
CA PHE A 129 4.59 -2.63 -4.06
C PHE A 129 5.03 -3.71 -5.05
N ALA A 130 5.43 -4.88 -4.55
CA ALA A 130 6.05 -5.91 -5.37
C ALA A 130 5.21 -7.18 -5.51
N LEU A 131 4.27 -7.46 -4.60
CA LEU A 131 3.39 -8.63 -4.70
C LEU A 131 2.01 -8.36 -4.14
N GLY A 132 0.98 -8.75 -4.90
CA GLY A 132 -0.42 -8.72 -4.49
C GLY A 132 -1.33 -8.03 -5.49
N HIS A 133 -2.61 -7.92 -5.17
CA HIS A 133 -3.55 -7.14 -5.98
C HIS A 133 -3.32 -5.65 -5.76
N LEU A 134 -3.01 -4.91 -6.84
CA LEU A 134 -2.69 -3.48 -6.77
C LEU A 134 -3.87 -2.66 -6.27
N PRO A 135 -3.70 -1.78 -5.26
CA PRO A 135 -4.72 -0.84 -4.83
C PRO A 135 -4.87 0.28 -5.88
N LEU A 136 -5.85 0.15 -6.76
CA LEU A 136 -6.04 1.06 -7.90
C LEU A 136 -6.90 2.28 -7.56
N ALA A 137 -7.92 2.11 -6.71
CA ALA A 137 -8.82 3.19 -6.36
C ALA A 137 -9.47 2.98 -4.99
N TRP A 138 -9.84 4.11 -4.38
CA TRP A 138 -10.58 4.17 -3.13
C TRP A 138 -11.90 4.92 -3.35
N SER A 139 -12.98 4.43 -2.77
CA SER A 139 -14.31 5.01 -2.93
C SER A 139 -14.99 5.20 -1.58
N GLY A 140 -15.65 6.34 -1.38
CA GLY A 140 -16.54 6.55 -0.24
C GLY A 140 -17.73 5.56 -0.21
N ARG A 141 -17.94 4.79 -1.28
CA ARG A 141 -18.97 3.75 -1.38
C ARG A 141 -18.33 2.37 -1.25
N CYS A 142 -18.87 1.55 -0.35
CA CYS A 142 -18.47 0.15 -0.25
C CYS A 142 -19.09 -0.68 -1.38
N PHE A 143 -18.28 -1.10 -2.35
CA PHE A 143 -18.76 -1.90 -3.48
C PHE A 143 -19.21 -3.30 -3.07
N THR A 144 -18.62 -3.89 -2.02
CA THR A 144 -19.10 -5.18 -1.49
C THR A 144 -20.52 -5.05 -0.91
N ALA A 145 -20.79 -4.01 -0.10
CA ALA A 145 -22.14 -3.78 0.41
C ALA A 145 -23.15 -3.52 -0.74
N ARG A 146 -22.74 -2.70 -1.71
CA ARG A 146 -23.58 -2.38 -2.86
C ARG A 146 -23.90 -3.60 -3.71
N SER A 147 -22.98 -4.54 -3.85
CA SER A 147 -23.22 -5.80 -4.57
C SER A 147 -24.21 -6.72 -3.85
N GLU A 148 -24.46 -6.48 -2.57
CA GLU A 148 -25.50 -7.12 -1.74
C GLU A 148 -26.76 -6.25 -1.62
N ASN A 149 -26.91 -5.19 -2.46
CA ASN A 149 -27.99 -4.21 -2.39
C ASN A 149 -28.14 -3.52 -1.02
N ARG A 150 -26.99 -3.31 -0.31
CA ARG A 150 -26.95 -2.64 0.99
C ARG A 150 -26.28 -1.28 0.88
N SER A 151 -26.66 -0.32 1.73
CA SER A 151 -25.90 0.91 1.94
C SER A 151 -24.64 0.62 2.79
N LYS A 152 -23.67 1.52 2.77
CA LYS A 152 -22.45 1.40 3.61
C LYS A 152 -22.81 1.32 5.10
N ASP A 153 -23.78 2.13 5.53
CA ASP A 153 -24.22 2.22 6.94
C ASP A 153 -25.03 0.98 7.41
N GLN A 154 -25.52 0.19 6.47
CA GLN A 154 -26.33 -1.03 6.72
C GLN A 154 -25.60 -2.28 6.21
N CYS A 155 -24.29 -2.24 6.09
CA CYS A 155 -23.52 -3.32 5.46
C CYS A 155 -23.46 -4.60 6.31
N GLU A 156 -23.63 -4.48 7.65
CA GLU A 156 -23.49 -5.61 8.59
C GLU A 156 -22.23 -6.44 8.35
N LEU A 157 -21.16 -5.78 7.94
CA LEU A 157 -19.86 -6.41 7.61
C LEU A 157 -19.98 -7.56 6.60
N CYS A 158 -20.86 -7.42 5.60
CA CYS A 158 -21.09 -8.45 4.58
C CYS A 158 -19.82 -8.87 3.80
N CYS A 159 -18.77 -8.05 3.83
CA CYS A 159 -17.46 -8.36 3.26
C CYS A 159 -16.81 -9.61 3.91
N LEU A 160 -17.14 -9.95 5.14
CA LEU A 160 -16.66 -11.17 5.81
C LEU A 160 -17.04 -12.46 5.07
N LYS A 161 -18.10 -12.42 4.23
CA LYS A 161 -18.49 -13.54 3.37
C LYS A 161 -17.52 -13.73 2.19
N TYR A 162 -16.70 -12.73 1.90
CA TYR A 162 -15.82 -12.66 0.73
C TYR A 162 -14.38 -12.37 1.14
N PRO A 163 -13.72 -13.29 1.85
CA PRO A 163 -12.36 -13.06 2.37
C PRO A 163 -11.31 -12.81 1.28
N LYS A 164 -11.58 -13.30 0.06
CA LYS A 164 -10.73 -13.06 -1.13
C LYS A 164 -11.23 -11.89 -2.00
N GLY A 165 -12.17 -11.08 -1.52
CA GLY A 165 -12.82 -10.03 -2.31
C GLY A 165 -13.83 -10.58 -3.33
N ARG A 166 -14.39 -9.69 -4.17
CA ARG A 166 -15.34 -10.03 -5.24
C ARG A 166 -14.76 -9.66 -6.60
N LEU A 167 -14.51 -10.66 -7.42
CA LEU A 167 -13.96 -10.48 -8.77
C LEU A 167 -15.03 -9.86 -9.68
N ALA A 168 -14.64 -8.82 -10.41
CA ALA A 168 -15.42 -8.19 -11.47
C ALA A 168 -14.72 -8.46 -12.82
N ASN A 169 -15.40 -9.19 -13.68
CA ASN A 169 -14.88 -9.56 -14.99
C ASN A 169 -15.43 -8.63 -16.08
N SER A 170 -14.69 -8.48 -17.17
CA SER A 170 -15.18 -7.90 -18.42
C SER A 170 -16.17 -8.84 -19.11
N GLN A 171 -16.83 -8.37 -20.17
CA GLN A 171 -17.79 -9.17 -20.93
C GLN A 171 -17.16 -10.38 -21.63
N ASP A 172 -15.86 -10.29 -21.95
CA ASP A 172 -15.05 -11.37 -22.55
C ASP A 172 -14.39 -12.27 -21.47
N GLY A 173 -14.79 -12.13 -20.21
CA GLY A 173 -14.40 -13.02 -19.12
C GLY A 173 -13.04 -12.73 -18.49
N LYS A 174 -12.36 -11.63 -18.85
CA LYS A 174 -11.09 -11.26 -18.22
C LYS A 174 -11.30 -10.68 -16.83
N SER A 175 -10.44 -11.04 -15.90
CA SER A 175 -10.38 -10.47 -14.56
C SER A 175 -9.96 -9.00 -14.64
N MET A 176 -10.88 -8.07 -14.37
CA MET A 176 -10.61 -6.64 -14.45
C MET A 176 -10.28 -6.06 -13.08
N PHE A 177 -11.14 -6.31 -12.11
CA PHE A 177 -11.01 -5.74 -10.77
C PHE A 177 -11.38 -6.75 -9.70
N LEU A 178 -10.74 -6.59 -8.55
CA LEU A 178 -11.11 -7.22 -7.30
C LEU A 178 -11.72 -6.15 -6.38
N LEU A 179 -13.00 -6.30 -6.06
CA LEU A 179 -13.72 -5.39 -5.18
C LEU A 179 -13.55 -5.86 -3.73
N ASN A 180 -12.89 -5.04 -2.92
CA ASN A 180 -12.63 -5.32 -1.52
C ASN A 180 -13.11 -4.15 -0.64
N GLY A 181 -14.36 -4.18 -0.24
CA GLY A 181 -14.95 -3.09 0.54
C GLY A 181 -15.01 -1.78 -0.23
N ILE A 182 -14.30 -0.78 0.25
CA ILE A 182 -14.14 0.54 -0.38
C ILE A 182 -12.98 0.59 -1.37
N GLN A 183 -12.15 -0.46 -1.40
CA GLN A 183 -10.99 -0.54 -2.27
C GLN A 183 -11.31 -1.32 -3.54
N THR A 184 -10.95 -0.75 -4.68
CA THR A 184 -10.89 -1.44 -5.95
C THR A 184 -9.44 -1.82 -6.23
N GLN A 185 -9.20 -3.10 -6.41
CA GLN A 185 -7.86 -3.66 -6.67
C GLN A 185 -7.77 -4.22 -8.09
N SER A 186 -6.57 -4.49 -8.57
CA SER A 186 -6.36 -5.19 -9.84
C SER A 186 -6.97 -6.59 -9.79
N GLY A 187 -7.54 -7.06 -10.91
CA GLY A 187 -8.07 -8.41 -11.03
C GLY A 187 -6.96 -9.46 -11.02
N ASP A 188 -5.86 -9.18 -11.72
CA ASP A 188 -4.66 -9.98 -11.73
C ASP A 188 -3.70 -9.56 -10.61
N ARG A 189 -2.89 -10.50 -10.14
CA ARG A 189 -1.92 -10.26 -9.09
C ARG A 189 -0.63 -9.67 -9.67
N TYR A 190 -0.21 -8.54 -9.16
CA TYR A 190 1.10 -7.95 -9.47
C TYR A 190 2.22 -8.75 -8.81
N ASN A 191 3.29 -9.04 -9.56
CA ASN A 191 4.41 -9.83 -9.08
C ASN A 191 5.72 -9.40 -9.72
N LEU A 192 6.57 -8.74 -8.93
CA LEU A 192 7.88 -8.23 -9.33
C LEU A 192 9.04 -9.11 -8.85
N LEU A 193 8.81 -10.38 -8.49
CA LEU A 193 9.87 -11.25 -8.00
C LEU A 193 11.07 -11.32 -8.97
N ASN A 194 10.79 -11.47 -10.27
CA ASN A 194 11.84 -11.56 -11.29
C ASN A 194 12.47 -10.20 -11.62
N ASP A 195 11.84 -9.11 -11.19
CA ASP A 195 12.28 -7.72 -11.43
C ASP A 195 13.19 -7.19 -10.32
N LEU A 196 13.38 -7.92 -9.20
CA LEU A 196 14.21 -7.49 -8.08
C LEU A 196 15.61 -7.03 -8.48
N PRO A 197 16.34 -7.70 -9.40
CA PRO A 197 17.66 -7.21 -9.83
C PRO A 197 17.62 -5.80 -10.44
N SER A 198 16.51 -5.44 -11.08
CA SER A 198 16.32 -4.12 -11.69
C SER A 198 16.01 -3.01 -10.68
N MET A 199 15.74 -3.38 -9.44
CA MET A 199 15.44 -2.46 -8.33
C MET A 199 16.70 -2.03 -7.58
N HIS A 200 17.82 -2.77 -7.71
CA HIS A 200 19.05 -2.48 -6.99
C HIS A 200 19.51 -1.05 -7.24
N GLY A 201 19.81 -0.33 -6.15
CA GLY A 201 20.20 1.08 -6.18
C GLY A 201 19.08 2.10 -6.37
N LEU A 202 17.83 1.65 -6.61
CA LEU A 202 16.67 2.52 -6.71
C LEU A 202 15.69 2.33 -5.55
N VAL A 203 15.49 1.09 -5.10
CA VAL A 203 14.47 0.68 -4.12
C VAL A 203 15.15 0.16 -2.87
N ASP A 204 14.68 0.58 -1.71
CA ASP A 204 15.20 0.16 -0.41
C ASP A 204 14.34 -0.97 0.20
N LEU A 205 13.01 -0.95 -0.04
CA LEU A 205 12.08 -1.94 0.46
C LEU A 205 11.09 -2.37 -0.61
N VAL A 206 10.70 -3.64 -0.55
CA VAL A 206 9.58 -4.17 -1.34
C VAL A 206 8.42 -4.56 -0.44
N ARG A 207 7.20 -4.20 -0.86
CA ARG A 207 5.97 -4.53 -0.13
C ARG A 207 5.34 -5.79 -0.70
N ILE A 208 5.11 -6.75 0.17
CA ILE A 208 4.34 -7.97 -0.13
C ILE A 208 3.00 -7.85 0.56
N SER A 209 1.90 -7.83 -0.22
CA SER A 209 0.56 -7.90 0.34
C SER A 209 0.28 -9.33 0.83
N PRO A 210 -0.16 -9.53 2.07
CA PRO A 210 -0.40 -10.87 2.59
C PRO A 210 -1.56 -11.55 1.87
N GLU A 211 -1.39 -12.82 1.55
CA GLU A 211 -2.42 -13.71 1.02
C GLU A 211 -2.71 -14.82 2.03
N PRO A 212 -3.96 -15.27 2.20
CA PRO A 212 -4.30 -16.25 3.24
C PRO A 212 -3.48 -17.52 3.20
N ASP A 213 -3.17 -18.03 2.00
CA ASP A 213 -2.62 -19.37 1.83
C ASP A 213 -1.12 -19.40 1.49
N HIS A 214 -0.54 -18.31 0.96
CA HIS A 214 0.79 -18.33 0.31
C HIS A 214 1.76 -17.24 0.75
N THR A 215 1.45 -16.43 1.76
CA THR A 215 2.30 -15.31 2.19
C THR A 215 3.73 -15.75 2.52
N PHE A 216 3.89 -16.79 3.32
CA PHE A 216 5.23 -17.26 3.74
C PHE A 216 6.03 -17.86 2.59
N TYR A 217 5.37 -18.55 1.66
CA TYR A 217 6.01 -19.05 0.45
C TYR A 217 6.60 -17.89 -0.36
N TRP A 218 5.80 -16.87 -0.64
CA TRP A 218 6.26 -15.70 -1.40
C TRP A 218 7.34 -14.93 -0.66
N LEU A 219 7.19 -14.75 0.66
CA LEU A 219 8.21 -14.09 1.46
C LEU A 219 9.57 -14.78 1.31
N GLU A 220 9.60 -16.12 1.36
CA GLU A 220 10.82 -16.90 1.15
C GLU A 220 11.39 -16.73 -0.27
N GLN A 221 10.52 -16.75 -1.32
CA GLN A 221 10.99 -16.54 -2.71
C GLN A 221 11.62 -15.15 -2.88
N PHE A 222 10.99 -14.09 -2.33
CA PHE A 222 11.52 -12.74 -2.37
C PHE A 222 12.82 -12.60 -1.58
N GLN A 223 12.94 -13.21 -0.41
CA GLN A 223 14.18 -13.20 0.39
C GLN A 223 15.35 -13.92 -0.30
N GLN A 224 15.06 -14.95 -1.06
CA GLN A 224 16.07 -15.73 -1.82
C GLN A 224 16.33 -15.14 -3.21
N GLU A 225 15.59 -14.13 -3.63
CA GLU A 225 15.59 -13.58 -4.99
C GLU A 225 15.50 -14.67 -6.07
N LYS A 226 14.70 -15.69 -5.77
CA LYS A 226 14.63 -16.89 -6.60
C LYS A 226 13.76 -16.65 -7.82
N ARG A 227 14.40 -16.47 -8.97
CA ARG A 227 13.68 -16.39 -10.25
C ARG A 227 12.84 -17.65 -10.49
N THR A 228 11.62 -17.45 -10.96
CA THR A 228 10.69 -18.53 -11.30
C THR A 228 9.76 -18.05 -12.41
N ALA A 229 9.23 -18.98 -13.21
CA ALA A 229 8.16 -18.62 -14.14
C ALA A 229 6.98 -18.03 -13.35
N LEU A 230 6.53 -16.87 -13.76
CA LEU A 230 5.37 -16.22 -13.11
C LEU A 230 4.11 -17.07 -13.35
N PRO A 231 3.33 -17.34 -12.31
CA PRO A 231 2.08 -18.07 -12.46
C PRO A 231 1.13 -17.40 -13.46
N PRO A 232 0.27 -18.16 -14.14
CA PRO A 232 -0.82 -17.58 -14.92
C PRO A 232 -1.71 -16.68 -14.04
N GLY A 233 -2.04 -15.47 -14.50
CA GLY A 233 -2.77 -14.47 -13.75
C GLY A 233 -1.89 -13.55 -12.89
N ASP A 234 -0.56 -13.69 -12.96
CA ASP A 234 0.36 -12.69 -12.46
C ASP A 234 0.71 -11.68 -13.57
N CYS A 235 0.99 -10.45 -13.19
CA CYS A 235 1.35 -9.36 -14.10
C CYS A 235 2.47 -8.49 -13.50
N ASN A 236 3.23 -7.78 -14.37
CA ASN A 236 4.27 -6.83 -13.98
C ASN A 236 4.36 -5.63 -14.96
N GLY A 237 3.36 -5.45 -15.79
CA GLY A 237 3.39 -4.51 -16.92
C GLY A 237 3.70 -3.06 -16.52
N TYR A 238 3.18 -2.54 -15.41
CA TYR A 238 3.45 -1.18 -14.98
C TYR A 238 4.93 -0.92 -14.73
N TRP A 239 5.65 -1.86 -14.13
CA TRP A 239 7.09 -1.74 -13.91
C TRP A 239 7.87 -1.54 -15.22
N HIS A 240 7.38 -2.12 -16.31
CA HIS A 240 7.95 -2.07 -17.66
C HIS A 240 7.33 -1.01 -18.59
N GLN A 241 6.57 -0.04 -18.07
CA GLN A 241 5.86 0.99 -18.83
C GLN A 241 4.80 0.43 -19.81
N LEU A 242 4.22 -0.70 -19.49
CA LEU A 242 3.17 -1.35 -20.26
C LEU A 242 1.85 -1.35 -19.49
N ALA A 243 0.78 -1.80 -20.16
CA ALA A 243 -0.50 -1.97 -19.49
C ALA A 243 -0.36 -2.89 -18.25
N GLY A 244 -1.00 -2.52 -17.14
CA GLY A 244 -0.82 -3.19 -15.84
C GLY A 244 -1.12 -4.69 -15.88
N LEU A 245 -2.01 -5.15 -16.76
CA LEU A 245 -2.37 -6.56 -16.94
C LEU A 245 -1.36 -7.37 -17.77
N ASN A 246 -0.32 -6.74 -18.32
CA ASN A 246 0.68 -7.46 -19.10
C ASN A 246 1.63 -8.24 -18.18
N GLN A 247 1.99 -9.44 -18.61
CA GLN A 247 3.06 -10.24 -18.03
C GLN A 247 4.27 -10.19 -18.96
N ILE A 248 5.40 -9.76 -18.43
CA ILE A 248 6.68 -9.68 -19.15
C ILE A 248 7.63 -10.69 -18.52
N GLU A 249 8.17 -11.59 -19.33
CA GLU A 249 9.25 -12.46 -18.92
C GLU A 249 10.56 -11.66 -18.90
N VAL A 250 11.25 -11.69 -17.76
CA VAL A 250 12.56 -11.04 -17.57
C VAL A 250 13.64 -12.10 -17.77
N GLU A 251 14.46 -11.92 -18.82
CA GLU A 251 15.59 -12.81 -19.15
C GLU A 251 16.71 -12.76 -18.11
#